data_583ccfade08b1c0f1f84847bf8cebf21
#
_entry.id   583ccfade08b1c0f1f84847bf8cebf21
#
_cell.length_a   1.000
_cell.length_b   1.000
_cell.length_c   1.000
_cell.angle_alpha   90.00
_cell.angle_beta   90.00
_cell.angle_gamma   90.00
#
_symmetry.space_group_name_H-M   'P 1'
#
loop_
_entity.id
_entity.type
_entity.pdbx_description
1 polymer ?
#
loop_
_entity_poly.entity_id
_entity_poly.type
_entity_poly.pdbx_seq_one_letter_code
_entity_poly.pdbx_strand_id
1 'polypeptide(L)'
;MKTYNHYINDEWVEPSSGAYLDSENPFTGEIWARVARGNAEDADLAVKAAKEAFENSDWAEMRPTQRGKLLVGLAEIIEREAVRLGEIEVRDNGKLIAEMGAQTKYLAEWYR
;
A
#
# COMPACT_ATOMS: atom_id res chain seq x y z
N MET A 1 15.47 -5.53 10.29
CA MET A 1 14.59 -4.35 10.12
C MET A 1 14.26 -4.21 8.63
N LYS A 2 13.00 -4.04 8.29
CA LYS A 2 12.54 -3.91 6.91
C LYS A 2 12.47 -2.44 6.49
N THR A 3 12.84 -2.14 5.25
CA THR A 3 12.73 -0.78 4.68
C THR A 3 11.67 -0.77 3.60
N TYR A 4 10.75 0.19 3.68
CA TYR A 4 9.71 0.42 2.69
C TYR A 4 9.98 1.73 1.96
N ASN A 5 10.20 1.64 0.66
CA ASN A 5 10.37 2.78 -0.24
C ASN A 5 9.02 3.32 -0.71
N HIS A 6 9.02 4.44 -1.43
CA HIS A 6 7.87 4.87 -2.19
C HIS A 6 7.55 3.86 -3.29
N TYR A 7 6.29 3.74 -3.65
CA TYR A 7 5.86 3.00 -4.84
C TYR A 7 5.19 3.97 -5.80
N ILE A 8 5.92 4.33 -6.86
CA ILE A 8 5.51 5.37 -7.80
C ILE A 8 5.71 4.84 -9.22
N ASN A 9 4.69 4.95 -10.05
CA ASN A 9 4.74 4.52 -11.45
C ASN A 9 5.19 3.06 -11.63
N ASP A 10 4.61 2.16 -10.81
CA ASP A 10 4.91 0.72 -10.80
C ASP A 10 6.34 0.35 -10.39
N GLU A 11 7.07 1.27 -9.75
CA GLU A 11 8.44 1.08 -9.29
C GLU A 11 8.63 1.45 -7.81
N TRP A 12 9.56 0.74 -7.15
CA TRP A 12 10.02 1.09 -5.81
C TRP A 12 11.09 2.17 -5.90
N VAL A 13 10.80 3.35 -5.34
CA VAL A 13 11.65 4.54 -5.43
C VAL A 13 12.13 4.97 -4.04
N GLU A 14 13.43 5.13 -3.87
CA GLU A 14 13.97 5.71 -2.65
C GLU A 14 13.52 7.17 -2.47
N PRO A 15 13.36 7.66 -1.23
CA PRO A 15 13.04 9.06 -1.01
C PRO A 15 14.14 9.96 -1.56
N SER A 16 13.80 11.03 -2.27
CA SER A 16 14.77 11.92 -2.93
C SER A 16 15.80 12.52 -1.97
N SER A 17 15.40 12.74 -0.73
CA SER A 17 16.28 13.21 0.36
C SER A 17 17.12 12.11 1.02
N GLY A 18 16.87 10.83 0.71
CA GLY A 18 17.45 9.70 1.42
C GLY A 18 16.94 9.52 2.87
N ALA A 19 15.94 10.28 3.29
CA ALA A 19 15.43 10.25 4.66
C ALA A 19 14.35 9.19 4.86
N TYR A 20 14.34 8.58 6.04
CA TYR A 20 13.35 7.58 6.45
C TYR A 20 12.78 7.93 7.83
N LEU A 21 11.59 7.43 8.09
CA LEU A 21 10.93 7.45 9.39
C LEU A 21 10.96 6.05 9.97
N ASP A 22 11.29 5.93 11.24
CA ASP A 22 11.19 4.68 11.96
C ASP A 22 9.75 4.41 12.37
N SER A 23 9.30 3.17 12.17
CA SER A 23 8.02 2.68 12.69
C SER A 23 8.29 1.78 13.89
N GLU A 24 7.71 2.17 15.02
CA GLU A 24 7.81 1.46 16.28
C GLU A 24 6.60 0.53 16.45
N ASN A 25 6.85 -0.71 16.89
CA ASN A 25 5.79 -1.60 17.30
C ASN A 25 5.28 -1.16 18.69
N PRO A 26 4.03 -0.71 18.81
CA PRO A 26 3.50 -0.17 20.06
C PRO A 26 3.45 -1.17 21.22
N PHE A 27 3.46 -2.47 20.91
CA PHE A 27 3.42 -3.53 21.91
C PHE A 27 4.80 -3.82 22.52
N THR A 28 5.84 -3.78 21.68
CA THR A 28 7.22 -4.12 22.15
C THR A 28 8.08 -2.90 22.42
N GLY A 29 7.71 -1.73 21.86
CA GLY A 29 8.55 -0.52 21.89
C GLY A 29 9.79 -0.61 20.99
N GLU A 30 9.86 -1.59 20.09
CA GLU A 30 11.00 -1.79 19.21
C GLU A 30 10.72 -1.29 17.81
N ILE A 31 11.74 -0.72 17.17
CA ILE A 31 11.67 -0.35 15.75
C ILE A 31 11.66 -1.62 14.91
N TRP A 32 10.58 -1.84 14.17
CA TRP A 32 10.41 -3.02 13.33
C TRP A 32 10.61 -2.75 11.84
N ALA A 33 10.38 -1.50 11.39
CA ALA A 33 10.51 -1.10 10.00
C ALA A 33 10.93 0.37 9.87
N ARG A 34 11.35 0.74 8.67
CA ARG A 34 11.50 2.13 8.25
C ARG A 34 10.70 2.37 6.98
N VAL A 35 10.07 3.55 6.90
CA VAL A 35 9.30 3.99 5.74
C VAL A 35 9.93 5.24 5.15
N ALA A 36 9.90 5.36 3.84
CA ALA A 36 10.44 6.52 3.13
C ALA A 36 9.76 7.80 3.61
N ARG A 37 10.56 8.81 3.99
CA ARG A 37 10.08 10.15 4.32
C ARG A 37 10.02 10.98 3.04
N GLY A 38 8.81 11.11 2.46
CA GLY A 38 8.58 11.94 1.28
C GLY A 38 8.76 13.42 1.57
N ASN A 39 9.22 14.15 0.56
CA ASN A 39 9.27 15.59 0.53
C ASN A 39 8.43 16.13 -0.65
N ALA A 40 8.52 17.43 -0.93
CA ALA A 40 7.76 18.06 -2.02
C ALA A 40 8.11 17.48 -3.40
N GLU A 41 9.38 17.12 -3.63
CA GLU A 41 9.83 16.51 -4.89
C GLU A 41 9.22 15.12 -5.09
N ASP A 42 9.22 14.29 -4.05
CA ASP A 42 8.61 12.96 -4.09
C ASP A 42 7.10 13.05 -4.32
N ALA A 43 6.43 14.01 -3.66
CA ALA A 43 5.02 14.26 -3.86
C ALA A 43 4.70 14.71 -5.30
N ASP A 44 5.53 15.58 -5.87
CA ASP A 44 5.38 16.05 -7.25
C ASP A 44 5.56 14.90 -8.26
N LEU A 45 6.54 14.03 -8.05
CA LEU A 45 6.74 12.82 -8.86
C LEU A 45 5.51 11.88 -8.80
N ALA A 46 4.98 11.65 -7.60
CA ALA A 46 3.80 10.80 -7.41
C ALA A 46 2.56 11.38 -8.11
N VAL A 47 2.33 12.69 -7.97
CA VAL A 47 1.20 13.38 -8.62
C VAL A 47 1.34 13.37 -10.14
N LYS A 48 2.54 13.59 -10.67
CA LYS A 48 2.80 13.50 -12.13
C LYS A 48 2.51 12.10 -12.66
N ALA A 49 2.98 11.07 -11.97
CA ALA A 49 2.72 9.68 -12.35
C ALA A 49 1.23 9.35 -12.34
N ALA A 50 0.50 9.80 -11.31
CA ALA A 50 -0.95 9.61 -11.21
C ALA A 50 -1.70 10.34 -12.33
N LYS A 51 -1.30 11.57 -12.64
CA LYS A 51 -1.88 12.34 -13.74
C LYS A 51 -1.65 11.67 -15.09
N GLU A 52 -0.42 11.24 -15.36
CA GLU A 52 -0.08 10.52 -16.58
C GLU A 52 -0.90 9.23 -16.73
N ALA A 53 -1.04 8.46 -15.66
CA ALA A 53 -1.88 7.26 -15.67
C ALA A 53 -3.35 7.58 -15.91
N PHE A 54 -3.87 8.66 -15.37
CA PHE A 54 -5.25 9.09 -15.57
C PHE A 54 -5.52 9.55 -17.02
N GLU A 55 -4.60 10.31 -17.62
CA GLU A 55 -4.79 10.91 -18.93
C GLU A 55 -4.43 9.97 -20.09
N ASN A 56 -3.42 9.13 -19.93
CA ASN A 56 -2.76 8.41 -21.04
C ASN A 56 -2.68 6.88 -20.86
N SER A 57 -3.31 6.30 -19.82
CA SER A 57 -3.30 4.85 -19.65
C SER A 57 -4.52 4.18 -20.30
N ASP A 58 -4.37 2.89 -20.57
CA ASP A 58 -5.47 2.04 -21.06
C ASP A 58 -6.67 2.00 -20.12
N TRP A 59 -6.46 2.31 -18.82
CA TRP A 59 -7.53 2.33 -17.83
C TRP A 59 -8.67 3.28 -18.19
N ALA A 60 -8.35 4.46 -18.71
CA ALA A 60 -9.36 5.46 -19.10
C ALA A 60 -10.25 4.97 -20.24
N GLU A 61 -9.72 4.15 -21.14
CA GLU A 61 -10.41 3.62 -22.31
C GLU A 61 -11.10 2.27 -22.04
N MET A 62 -10.74 1.60 -20.93
CA MET A 62 -11.34 0.32 -20.56
C MET A 62 -12.84 0.44 -20.33
N ARG A 63 -13.57 -0.56 -20.82
CA ARG A 63 -15.00 -0.71 -20.48
C ARG A 63 -15.17 -0.94 -18.98
N PRO A 64 -16.25 -0.44 -18.35
CA PRO A 64 -16.49 -0.64 -16.92
C PRO A 64 -16.39 -2.10 -16.46
N THR A 65 -16.88 -3.04 -17.28
CA THR A 65 -16.79 -4.48 -16.98
C THR A 65 -15.35 -5.01 -16.95
N GLN A 66 -14.45 -4.45 -17.74
CA GLN A 66 -13.05 -4.82 -17.75
C GLN A 66 -12.34 -4.27 -16.49
N ARG A 67 -12.62 -3.01 -16.12
CA ARG A 67 -12.14 -2.42 -14.87
C ARG A 67 -12.64 -3.19 -13.65
N GLY A 68 -13.92 -3.60 -13.66
CA GLY A 68 -14.49 -4.44 -12.60
C GLY A 68 -13.77 -5.77 -12.45
N LYS A 69 -13.38 -6.43 -13.54
CA LYS A 69 -12.57 -7.67 -13.47
C LYS A 69 -11.20 -7.45 -12.81
N LEU A 70 -10.55 -6.31 -13.06
CA LEU A 70 -9.28 -5.99 -12.42
C LEU A 70 -9.46 -5.74 -10.91
N LEU A 71 -10.54 -5.09 -10.50
CA LEU A 71 -10.87 -4.90 -9.09
C LEU A 71 -11.16 -6.22 -8.39
N VAL A 72 -11.88 -7.15 -9.03
CA VAL A 72 -12.08 -8.51 -8.50
C VAL A 72 -10.74 -9.23 -8.36
N GLY A 73 -9.84 -9.13 -9.35
CA GLY A 73 -8.48 -9.68 -9.25
C GLY A 73 -7.69 -9.09 -8.07
N LEU A 74 -7.84 -7.79 -7.79
CA LEU A 74 -7.26 -7.16 -6.60
C LEU A 74 -7.86 -7.75 -5.31
N ALA A 75 -9.18 -7.96 -5.26
CA ALA A 75 -9.85 -8.59 -4.13
C ALA A 75 -9.29 -9.99 -3.82
N GLU A 76 -9.05 -10.80 -4.85
CA GLU A 76 -8.47 -12.14 -4.71
C GLU A 76 -7.03 -12.09 -4.14
N ILE A 77 -6.24 -11.10 -4.56
CA ILE A 77 -4.89 -10.89 -4.03
C ILE A 77 -4.95 -10.47 -2.55
N ILE A 78 -5.82 -9.53 -2.21
CA ILE A 78 -6.00 -9.07 -0.82
C ILE A 78 -6.42 -10.25 0.08
N GLU A 79 -7.38 -11.05 -0.35
CA GLU A 79 -7.85 -12.22 0.40
C GLU A 79 -6.74 -13.25 0.61
N ARG A 80 -5.96 -13.53 -0.41
CA ARG A 80 -4.80 -14.44 -0.33
C ARG A 80 -3.73 -13.94 0.63
N GLU A 81 -3.48 -12.64 0.66
CA GLU A 81 -2.44 -12.00 1.48
C GLU A 81 -2.96 -11.50 2.84
N ALA A 82 -4.23 -11.73 3.17
CA ALA A 82 -4.90 -11.12 4.32
C ALA A 82 -4.18 -11.38 5.66
N VAL A 83 -3.67 -12.60 5.88
CA VAL A 83 -2.93 -12.94 7.11
C VAL A 83 -1.66 -12.10 7.23
N ARG A 84 -0.87 -12.05 6.17
CA ARG A 84 0.38 -11.28 6.12
C ARG A 84 0.14 -9.77 6.31
N LEU A 85 -0.91 -9.25 5.67
CA LEU A 85 -1.29 -7.84 5.79
C LEU A 85 -1.75 -7.52 7.21
N GLY A 86 -2.56 -8.38 7.82
CA GLY A 86 -2.99 -8.24 9.21
C GLY A 86 -1.83 -8.24 10.20
N GLU A 87 -0.85 -9.12 10.03
CA GLU A 87 0.36 -9.14 10.88
C GLU A 87 1.19 -7.87 10.76
N ILE A 88 1.33 -7.32 9.54
CA ILE A 88 2.03 -6.04 9.31
C ILE A 88 1.30 -4.91 10.04
N GLU A 89 -0.01 -4.85 9.90
CA GLU A 89 -0.82 -3.80 10.51
C GLU A 89 -0.77 -3.86 12.04
N VAL A 90 -0.82 -5.06 12.62
CA VAL A 90 -0.67 -5.24 14.08
C VAL A 90 0.68 -4.73 14.57
N ARG A 91 1.76 -5.00 13.86
CA ARG A 91 3.09 -4.50 14.22
C ARG A 91 3.20 -2.99 14.13
N ASP A 92 2.49 -2.39 13.19
CA ASP A 92 2.55 -0.96 12.93
C ASP A 92 1.68 -0.14 13.88
N ASN A 93 0.47 -0.62 14.20
CA ASN A 93 -0.52 0.15 14.97
C ASN A 93 -0.93 -0.45 16.32
N GLY A 94 -0.48 -1.66 16.64
CA GLY A 94 -0.76 -2.32 17.92
C GLY A 94 -2.18 -2.85 18.11
N LYS A 95 -3.00 -2.90 17.06
CA LYS A 95 -4.34 -3.50 17.13
C LYS A 95 -4.30 -4.99 17.39
N LEU A 96 -5.42 -5.56 17.86
CA LEU A 96 -5.55 -6.98 18.14
C LEU A 96 -5.47 -7.80 16.85
N ILE A 97 -4.65 -8.86 16.87
CA ILE A 97 -4.47 -9.74 15.70
C ILE A 97 -5.79 -10.39 15.24
N ALA A 98 -6.67 -10.73 16.16
CA ALA A 98 -7.98 -11.31 15.84
C ALA A 98 -8.86 -10.33 15.04
N GLU A 99 -8.83 -9.04 15.40
CA GLU A 99 -9.57 -8.00 14.69
C GLU A 99 -8.96 -7.74 13.31
N MET A 100 -7.64 -7.62 13.22
CA MET A 100 -6.95 -7.35 11.97
C MET A 100 -7.08 -8.52 10.98
N GLY A 101 -7.02 -9.75 11.45
CA GLY A 101 -7.25 -10.93 10.62
C GLY A 101 -8.64 -10.94 9.98
N ALA A 102 -9.67 -10.52 10.72
CA ALA A 102 -11.03 -10.40 10.20
C ALA A 102 -11.16 -9.20 9.23
N GLN A 103 -10.64 -8.03 9.61
CA GLN A 103 -10.75 -6.80 8.82
C GLN A 103 -10.01 -6.90 7.49
N THR A 104 -8.77 -7.39 7.49
CA THR A 104 -7.98 -7.53 6.26
C THR A 104 -8.59 -8.54 5.30
N LYS A 105 -9.19 -9.61 5.80
CA LYS A 105 -9.94 -10.56 4.97
C LYS A 105 -11.20 -9.92 4.38
N TYR A 106 -11.96 -9.16 5.19
CA TYR A 106 -13.18 -8.48 4.75
C TYR A 106 -12.90 -7.35 3.75
N LEU A 107 -11.69 -6.79 3.76
CA LEU A 107 -11.30 -5.71 2.84
C LEU A 107 -11.50 -6.09 1.37
N ALA A 108 -11.34 -7.36 1.02
CA ALA A 108 -11.57 -7.87 -0.33
C ALA A 108 -13.00 -7.62 -0.82
N GLU A 109 -14.01 -7.62 0.06
CA GLU A 109 -15.42 -7.42 -0.30
C GLU A 109 -15.70 -6.01 -0.85
N TRP A 110 -14.87 -5.02 -0.50
CA TRP A 110 -15.01 -3.65 -1.01
C TRP A 110 -14.66 -3.50 -2.49
N TYR A 111 -13.96 -4.49 -3.07
CA TYR A 111 -13.53 -4.51 -4.46
C TYR A 111 -14.30 -5.51 -5.33
N ARG A 112 -15.27 -6.22 -4.76
CA ARG A 112 -16.19 -7.15 -5.46
C ARG A 112 -17.49 -6.48 -5.80
#